data_7788def2e795b1c9583b5832a2a202ab
#
_entry.id   7788def2e795b1c9583b5832a2a202ab
#
_cell.length_a   1.000
_cell.length_b   1.000
_cell.length_c   1.000
_cell.angle_alpha   90.00
_cell.angle_beta   90.00
_cell.angle_gamma   90.00
#
_symmetry.space_group_name_H-M   'P 1'
#
loop_
_entity.id
_entity.type
_entity.pdbx_description
1 polymer ?
#
loop_
_entity_poly.entity_id
_entity_poly.type
_entity_poly.pdbx_seq_one_letter_code
_entity_poly.pdbx_strand_id
1 'polypeptide(L)'
;MNVSKRNIWTSIKNIYNNSPWHASFTYPILYILISAILVGILGAVSASLNFEYTFLLNMALIFMFSIYFVPPIWVFVGLILSKKKKPYILSLIIGLGLLSILLLFAQIFGANLEVK
;
A
#
# COMPACT_ATOMS: atom_id res chain seq x y z
N MET A 1 -0.08 -31.63 -3.50
CA MET A 1 -0.62 -30.31 -3.83
C MET A 1 -1.43 -29.68 -2.72
N ASN A 2 -2.29 -30.43 -2.07
CA ASN A 2 -3.02 -29.91 -0.92
C ASN A 2 -2.11 -29.48 0.22
N VAL A 3 -0.97 -30.14 0.36
CA VAL A 3 0.03 -29.83 1.38
C VAL A 3 0.66 -28.47 1.16
N SER A 4 0.98 -28.12 -0.10
CA SER A 4 1.59 -26.83 -0.40
C SER A 4 0.61 -25.66 -0.17
N LYS A 5 -0.66 -25.84 -0.48
CA LYS A 5 -1.69 -24.83 -0.19
C LYS A 5 -1.87 -24.64 1.30
N ARG A 6 -1.86 -25.72 2.08
CA ARG A 6 -1.92 -25.63 3.54
C ARG A 6 -0.72 -24.91 4.11
N ASN A 7 0.48 -25.19 3.58
CA ASN A 7 1.71 -24.56 4.05
C ASN A 7 1.71 -23.05 3.80
N ILE A 8 1.25 -22.63 2.62
CA ILE A 8 1.14 -21.20 2.30
C ILE A 8 0.14 -20.52 3.23
N TRP A 9 -1.02 -21.11 3.42
CA TRP A 9 -2.06 -20.56 4.29
C TRP A 9 -1.59 -20.48 5.74
N THR A 10 -0.95 -21.56 6.22
CA THR A 10 -0.39 -21.62 7.57
C THR A 10 0.69 -20.56 7.75
N SER A 11 1.57 -20.38 6.74
CA SER A 11 2.61 -19.35 6.78
C SER A 11 2.03 -17.95 6.88
N ILE A 12 0.98 -17.66 6.11
CA ILE A 12 0.30 -16.37 6.16
C ILE A 12 -0.30 -16.13 7.55
N LYS A 13 -1.00 -17.12 8.09
CA LYS A 13 -1.56 -17.02 9.44
C LYS A 13 -0.48 -16.81 10.49
N ASN A 14 0.66 -17.51 10.36
CA ASN A 14 1.76 -17.37 11.29
C ASN A 14 2.37 -15.97 11.26
N ILE A 15 2.51 -15.37 10.08
CA ILE A 15 3.00 -14.01 9.95
C ILE A 15 2.09 -13.05 10.73
N TYR A 16 0.78 -13.16 10.57
CA TYR A 16 -0.17 -12.31 11.24
C TYR A 16 -0.20 -12.53 12.76
N ASN A 17 -0.02 -13.77 13.21
CA ASN A 17 -0.12 -14.10 14.64
C ASN A 17 1.20 -13.93 15.40
N ASN A 18 2.33 -14.29 14.78
CA ASN A 18 3.63 -14.24 15.46
C ASN A 18 4.20 -12.83 15.58
N SER A 19 3.97 -12.00 14.58
CA SER A 19 4.49 -10.65 14.54
C SER A 19 3.40 -9.65 14.17
N PRO A 20 2.36 -9.49 15.03
CA PRO A 20 1.22 -8.65 14.67
C PRO A 20 1.59 -7.18 14.46
N TRP A 21 2.52 -6.64 15.25
CA TRP A 21 2.96 -5.26 15.09
C TRP A 21 3.71 -5.06 13.78
N HIS A 22 4.62 -5.99 13.45
CA HIS A 22 5.33 -5.94 12.17
C HIS A 22 4.38 -6.12 10.99
N ALA A 23 3.46 -7.07 11.09
CA ALA A 23 2.52 -7.32 10.00
C ALA A 23 1.56 -6.14 9.79
N SER A 24 1.20 -5.43 10.85
CA SER A 24 0.24 -4.32 10.74
C SER A 24 0.89 -3.00 10.33
N PHE A 25 2.15 -2.76 10.71
CA PHE A 25 2.84 -1.50 10.44
C PHE A 25 4.01 -1.65 9.50
N THR A 26 4.95 -2.54 9.81
CA THR A 26 6.21 -2.66 9.08
C THR A 26 6.00 -3.10 7.64
N TYR A 27 5.23 -4.15 7.41
CA TYR A 27 5.04 -4.68 6.07
C TYR A 27 4.28 -3.72 5.16
N PRO A 28 3.17 -3.10 5.60
CA PRO A 28 2.51 -2.09 4.78
C PRO A 28 3.39 -0.88 4.47
N ILE A 29 4.16 -0.41 5.45
CA ILE A 29 5.06 0.73 5.25
C ILE A 29 6.16 0.38 4.25
N LEU A 30 6.77 -0.81 4.38
CA LEU A 30 7.78 -1.28 3.44
C LEU A 30 7.21 -1.40 2.02
N TYR A 31 5.98 -1.91 1.90
CA TYR A 31 5.31 -2.02 0.60
C TYR A 31 5.14 -0.64 -0.03
N ILE A 32 4.68 0.33 0.74
CA ILE A 32 4.49 1.70 0.26
C ILE A 32 5.82 2.31 -0.18
N LEU A 33 6.88 2.14 0.61
CA LEU A 33 8.20 2.68 0.28
C LEU A 33 8.77 2.07 -0.99
N ILE A 34 8.73 0.74 -1.11
CA ILE A 34 9.24 0.03 -2.28
C ILE A 34 8.44 0.43 -3.52
N SER A 35 7.13 0.48 -3.42
CA SER A 35 6.27 0.87 -4.54
C SER A 35 6.50 2.31 -4.95
N ALA A 36 6.70 3.22 -4.00
CA ALA A 36 7.00 4.62 -4.29
C ALA A 36 8.33 4.76 -5.04
N ILE A 37 9.35 4.01 -4.63
CA ILE A 37 10.64 3.99 -5.32
C ILE A 37 10.48 3.48 -6.75
N LEU A 38 9.73 2.40 -6.95
CA LEU A 38 9.49 1.85 -8.28
C LEU A 38 8.75 2.84 -9.17
N VAL A 39 7.74 3.52 -8.64
CA VAL A 39 6.99 4.56 -9.37
C VAL A 39 7.94 5.70 -9.77
N GLY A 40 8.81 6.12 -8.85
CA GLY A 40 9.79 7.16 -9.13
C GLY A 40 10.75 6.77 -10.24
N ILE A 41 11.25 5.54 -10.21
CA ILE A 41 12.15 5.01 -11.24
C ILE A 41 11.43 4.95 -12.60
N LEU A 42 10.21 4.42 -12.63
CA LEU A 42 9.44 4.35 -13.87
C LEU A 42 9.17 5.73 -14.45
N GLY A 43 8.84 6.70 -13.58
CA GLY A 43 8.62 8.07 -14.00
C GLY A 43 9.90 8.72 -14.56
N ALA A 44 11.04 8.51 -13.90
CA ALA A 44 12.32 9.05 -14.34
C ALA A 44 12.75 8.43 -15.66
N VAL A 45 12.62 7.11 -15.82
CA VAL A 45 12.93 6.42 -17.07
C VAL A 45 12.04 6.93 -18.20
N SER A 46 10.77 7.07 -17.93
CA SER A 46 9.81 7.59 -18.89
C SER A 46 10.19 9.00 -19.36
N ALA A 47 10.54 9.88 -18.44
CA ALA A 47 10.94 11.25 -18.75
C ALA A 47 12.24 11.30 -19.54
N SER A 48 13.24 10.47 -19.17
CA SER A 48 14.55 10.52 -19.82
C SER A 48 14.53 9.92 -21.22
N LEU A 49 13.69 8.92 -21.48
CA LEU A 49 13.61 8.29 -22.80
C LEU A 49 12.81 9.11 -23.80
N ASN A 50 12.00 10.03 -23.33
CA ASN A 50 11.19 10.89 -24.18
C ASN A 50 10.32 10.10 -25.16
N PHE A 51 9.77 9.00 -24.68
CA PHE A 51 8.95 8.07 -25.43
C PHE A 51 7.46 8.40 -25.34
N GLU A 52 6.69 7.90 -26.28
CA GLU A 52 5.28 7.68 -26.04
C GLU A 52 5.14 6.43 -25.17
N TYR A 53 5.03 6.61 -23.88
CA TYR A 53 5.08 5.54 -22.93
C TYR A 53 3.80 5.33 -22.22
N THR A 54 2.78 5.15 -22.98
CA THR A 54 1.50 4.74 -22.46
C THR A 54 1.67 3.50 -21.58
N PHE A 55 2.56 2.59 -21.98
CA PHE A 55 2.83 1.38 -21.22
C PHE A 55 3.48 1.69 -19.86
N LEU A 56 4.57 2.48 -19.85
CA LEU A 56 5.27 2.83 -18.62
C LEU A 56 4.39 3.66 -17.69
N LEU A 57 3.64 4.61 -18.26
CA LEU A 57 2.73 5.43 -17.50
C LEU A 57 1.62 4.59 -16.87
N ASN A 58 1.07 3.64 -17.63
CA ASN A 58 0.04 2.74 -17.12
C ASN A 58 0.58 1.86 -15.99
N MET A 59 1.81 1.36 -16.10
CA MET A 59 2.43 0.60 -15.04
C MET A 59 2.62 1.45 -13.78
N ALA A 60 3.07 2.68 -13.93
CA ALA A 60 3.22 3.60 -12.79
C ALA A 60 1.88 3.85 -12.11
N LEU A 61 0.81 4.05 -12.89
CA LEU A 61 -0.53 4.23 -12.35
C LEU A 61 -1.02 2.99 -11.59
N ILE A 62 -0.75 1.80 -12.12
CA ILE A 62 -1.12 0.54 -11.46
C ILE A 62 -0.42 0.45 -10.10
N PHE A 63 0.88 0.75 -10.04
CA PHE A 63 1.62 0.75 -8.77
C PHE A 63 1.08 1.80 -7.79
N MET A 64 0.74 2.98 -8.29
CA MET A 64 0.14 4.04 -7.45
C MET A 64 -1.19 3.59 -6.85
N PHE A 65 -2.06 3.00 -7.66
CA PHE A 65 -3.32 2.47 -7.16
C PHE A 65 -3.09 1.35 -6.15
N SER A 66 -2.10 0.48 -6.38
CA SER A 66 -1.80 -0.61 -5.46
C SER A 66 -1.35 -0.09 -4.09
N ILE A 67 -0.66 1.04 -4.04
CA ILE A 67 -0.27 1.66 -2.76
C ILE A 67 -1.50 2.02 -1.93
N TYR A 68 -2.59 2.45 -2.58
CA TYR A 68 -3.83 2.81 -1.88
C TYR A 68 -4.65 1.59 -1.46
N PHE A 69 -4.62 0.51 -2.22
CA PHE A 69 -5.50 -0.64 -1.98
C PHE A 69 -4.85 -1.78 -1.23
N VAL A 70 -3.59 -2.12 -1.56
CA VAL A 70 -2.94 -3.32 -1.00
C VAL A 70 -2.70 -3.21 0.51
N PRO A 71 -2.14 -2.12 1.06
CA PRO A 71 -1.93 -2.05 2.49
C PRO A 71 -3.21 -2.14 3.32
N PRO A 72 -4.31 -1.43 2.97
CA PRO A 72 -5.56 -1.59 3.72
C PRO A 72 -6.12 -3.01 3.65
N ILE A 73 -6.06 -3.65 2.48
CA ILE A 73 -6.52 -5.02 2.31
C ILE A 73 -5.68 -5.97 3.16
N TRP A 74 -4.35 -5.81 3.15
CA TRP A 74 -3.44 -6.61 3.94
C TRP A 74 -3.78 -6.53 5.43
N VAL A 75 -3.97 -5.32 5.94
CA VAL A 75 -4.28 -5.11 7.36
C VAL A 75 -5.66 -5.65 7.69
N PHE A 76 -6.63 -5.48 6.79
CA PHE A 76 -7.98 -6.00 6.99
C PHE A 76 -7.99 -7.52 7.06
N VAL A 77 -7.25 -8.19 6.18
CA VAL A 77 -7.11 -9.66 6.22
C VAL A 77 -6.44 -10.08 7.53
N GLY A 78 -5.44 -9.34 7.99
CA GLY A 78 -4.81 -9.59 9.28
C GLY A 78 -5.79 -9.46 10.44
N LEU A 79 -6.68 -8.48 10.36
CA LEU A 79 -7.71 -8.29 11.38
C LEU A 79 -8.63 -9.51 11.49
N ILE A 80 -8.94 -10.14 10.36
CA ILE A 80 -9.78 -11.33 10.32
C ILE A 80 -9.02 -12.57 10.80
N LEU A 81 -7.78 -12.75 10.33
CA LEU A 81 -7.00 -13.97 10.55
C LEU A 81 -6.25 -13.99 11.87
N SER A 82 -5.84 -12.83 12.38
CA SER A 82 -5.01 -12.76 13.57
C SER A 82 -5.86 -12.89 14.85
N LYS A 83 -5.29 -13.55 15.85
CA LYS A 83 -5.87 -13.58 17.19
C LYS A 83 -5.67 -12.25 17.91
N LYS A 84 -4.56 -11.56 17.64
CA LYS A 84 -4.25 -10.26 18.22
C LYS A 84 -4.69 -9.17 17.25
N LYS A 85 -5.90 -8.67 17.43
CA LYS A 85 -6.53 -7.72 16.50
C LYS A 85 -6.13 -6.26 16.78
N LYS A 86 -5.65 -5.97 17.98
CA LYS A 86 -5.37 -4.62 18.43
C LYS A 86 -4.41 -3.84 17.53
N PRO A 87 -3.23 -4.40 17.14
CA PRO A 87 -2.33 -3.70 16.22
C PRO A 87 -2.95 -3.39 14.86
N TYR A 88 -3.76 -4.31 14.35
CA TYR A 88 -4.42 -4.14 13.05
C TYR A 88 -5.48 -3.05 13.11
N ILE A 89 -6.24 -2.97 14.19
CA ILE A 89 -7.22 -1.90 14.39
C ILE A 89 -6.52 -0.54 14.45
N LEU A 90 -5.44 -0.45 15.21
CA LEU A 90 -4.64 0.78 15.31
C LEU A 90 -4.08 1.19 13.96
N SER A 91 -3.54 0.24 13.22
CA SER A 91 -3.00 0.51 11.88
C SER A 91 -4.07 1.04 10.93
N LEU A 92 -5.26 0.45 10.95
CA LEU A 92 -6.37 0.91 10.14
C LEU A 92 -6.79 2.34 10.51
N ILE A 93 -6.91 2.62 11.80
CA ILE A 93 -7.31 3.96 12.27
C ILE A 93 -6.27 5.00 11.85
N ILE A 94 -4.99 4.71 12.06
CA ILE A 94 -3.90 5.61 11.67
C ILE A 94 -3.87 5.79 10.16
N GLY A 95 -4.00 4.69 9.40
CA GLY A 95 -4.00 4.75 7.94
C GLY A 95 -5.14 5.57 7.39
N LEU A 96 -6.35 5.40 7.91
CA LEU A 96 -7.51 6.19 7.51
C LEU A 96 -7.32 7.66 7.87
N GLY A 97 -6.75 7.96 9.03
CA GLY A 97 -6.46 9.33 9.43
C GLY A 97 -5.45 9.99 8.50
N LEU A 98 -4.36 9.29 8.18
CA LEU A 98 -3.35 9.79 7.23
C LEU A 98 -3.94 10.00 5.84
N LEU A 99 -4.76 9.07 5.38
CA LEU A 99 -5.43 9.20 4.09
C LEU A 99 -6.33 10.41 4.05
N SER A 100 -7.10 10.64 5.12
CA SER A 100 -7.97 11.81 5.24
C SER A 100 -7.17 13.11 5.18
N ILE A 101 -6.04 13.17 5.89
CA ILE A 101 -5.15 14.34 5.86
C ILE A 101 -4.61 14.58 4.46
N LEU A 102 -4.16 13.52 3.78
CA LEU A 102 -3.66 13.64 2.41
C LEU A 102 -4.73 14.14 1.45
N LEU A 103 -5.96 13.66 1.59
CA LEU A 103 -7.07 14.12 0.77
C LEU A 103 -7.39 15.59 1.01
N LEU A 104 -7.35 16.04 2.27
CA LEU A 104 -7.55 17.44 2.61
C LEU A 104 -6.47 18.33 1.98
N PHE A 105 -5.19 17.91 2.06
CA PHE A 105 -4.11 18.64 1.43
C PHE A 105 -4.29 18.70 -0.09
N ALA A 106 -4.70 17.60 -0.70
CA ALA A 106 -4.93 17.56 -2.15
C ALA A 106 -6.04 18.53 -2.55
N GLN A 107 -7.11 18.61 -1.75
CA GLN A 107 -8.19 19.56 -2.02
C GLN A 107 -7.74 21.00 -1.87
N ILE A 108 -6.95 21.32 -0.84
CA ILE A 108 -6.43 22.66 -0.61
C ILE A 108 -5.52 23.08 -1.77
N PHE A 109 -4.58 22.21 -2.17
CA PHE A 109 -3.69 22.49 -3.28
C PHE A 109 -4.44 22.60 -4.60
N GLY A 110 -5.43 21.72 -4.82
CA GLY A 110 -6.27 21.77 -6.00
C GLY A 110 -7.07 23.06 -6.09
N ALA A 111 -7.66 23.50 -4.97
CA ALA A 111 -8.40 24.75 -4.92
C ALA A 111 -7.48 25.95 -5.19
N ASN A 112 -6.27 25.93 -4.63
CA ASN A 112 -5.29 27.02 -4.88
C ASN A 112 -4.87 27.06 -6.34
N LEU A 113 -4.71 25.90 -6.99
CA LEU A 113 -4.38 25.85 -8.40
C LEU A 113 -5.52 26.35 -9.29
N GLU A 114 -6.77 26.04 -8.91
CA GLU A 114 -7.95 26.48 -9.65
C GLU A 114 -8.16 27.98 -9.57
N VAL A 115 -7.83 28.60 -8.45
CA VAL A 115 -8.01 30.03 -8.24
C VAL A 115 -7.06 30.86 -9.11
N LYS A 116 -5.94 30.28 -9.50
CA LYS A 116 -5.02 30.94 -10.40
C LYS A 116 -5.49 30.87 -11.84
#